data_1015ec57c2538852abdd6166dd61f189
#
_entry.id   1015ec57c2538852abdd6166dd61f189
#
_cell.length_a   1.000
_cell.length_b   1.000
_cell.length_c   1.000
_cell.angle_alpha   90.00
_cell.angle_beta   90.00
_cell.angle_gamma   90.00
#
_symmetry.space_group_name_H-M   'P 1'
#
loop_
_entity.id
_entity.type
_entity.pdbx_description
1 polymer ?
#
loop_
_entity_poly.entity_id
_entity_poly.type
_entity_poly.pdbx_seq_one_letter_code
_entity_poly.pdbx_strand_id
1 'polypeptide(L)'
;MKLKDIMSREIACLSAEDTVEKAAQLMKSYNVGSIPVCAQDSVVGIITDRDIALRAIAVGDDGYLQVKKVMTANPVVGTPDMDVDDAVRLMSENQIRRLPIVENNSLVGMVSLGDISVEPKLQEDAETALKNISKPAANRFS
;
A
#
# COMPACT_ATOMS: atom_id res chain seq x y z
N MET A 1 -14.88 14.80 -3.09
CA MET A 1 -13.69 14.55 -3.92
C MET A 1 -13.51 13.05 -4.08
N LYS A 2 -13.28 12.60 -5.27
CA LYS A 2 -13.11 11.17 -5.62
C LYS A 2 -11.64 10.79 -5.62
N LEU A 3 -11.33 9.52 -5.36
CA LEU A 3 -9.96 9.04 -5.35
C LEU A 3 -9.26 9.26 -6.69
N LYS A 4 -9.98 9.16 -7.81
CA LYS A 4 -9.40 9.44 -9.14
C LYS A 4 -8.81 10.84 -9.28
N ASP A 5 -9.27 11.78 -8.45
CA ASP A 5 -8.82 13.19 -8.50
C ASP A 5 -7.47 13.38 -7.81
N ILE A 6 -7.07 12.47 -6.93
CA ILE A 6 -5.85 12.60 -6.14
C ILE A 6 -4.90 11.41 -6.26
N MET A 7 -5.30 10.32 -6.88
CA MET A 7 -4.46 9.13 -6.98
C MET A 7 -3.27 9.34 -7.91
N SER A 8 -2.16 8.67 -7.59
CA SER A 8 -1.04 8.56 -8.51
C SER A 8 -1.33 7.45 -9.52
N ARG A 9 -1.08 7.73 -10.79
CA ARG A 9 -1.25 6.76 -11.88
C ARG A 9 0.06 6.12 -12.30
N GLU A 10 1.18 6.71 -11.91
CA GLU A 10 2.52 6.15 -12.11
C GLU A 10 2.85 5.28 -10.92
N ILE A 11 2.59 3.99 -11.06
CA ILE A 11 2.76 3.04 -9.97
C ILE A 11 3.69 1.90 -10.40
N ALA A 12 4.63 1.58 -9.51
CA ALA A 12 5.42 0.38 -9.66
C ALA A 12 4.54 -0.82 -9.27
N CYS A 13 4.73 -1.93 -9.94
CA CYS A 13 3.98 -3.16 -9.69
C CYS A 13 4.96 -4.34 -9.75
N LEU A 14 4.76 -5.32 -8.89
CA LEU A 14 5.56 -6.53 -8.83
C LEU A 14 4.71 -7.72 -9.26
N SER A 15 5.33 -8.70 -9.89
CA SER A 15 4.75 -10.02 -10.07
C SER A 15 4.98 -10.82 -8.79
N ALA A 16 4.05 -11.74 -8.48
CA ALA A 16 4.14 -12.57 -7.27
C ALA A 16 5.43 -13.41 -7.22
N GLU A 17 5.99 -13.75 -8.38
CA GLU A 17 7.23 -14.53 -8.50
C GLU A 17 8.50 -13.68 -8.48
N ASP A 18 8.38 -12.36 -8.49
CA ASP A 18 9.54 -11.47 -8.37
C ASP A 18 10.20 -11.65 -7.01
N THR A 19 11.50 -11.36 -6.95
CA THR A 19 12.26 -11.52 -5.72
C THR A 19 12.09 -10.32 -4.80
N VAL A 20 12.34 -10.54 -3.51
CA VAL A 20 12.41 -9.49 -2.50
C VAL A 20 13.47 -8.45 -2.86
N GLU A 21 14.60 -8.89 -3.44
CA GLU A 21 15.65 -7.97 -3.93
C GLU A 21 15.11 -6.99 -4.97
N LYS A 22 14.33 -7.51 -5.94
CA LYS A 22 13.69 -6.65 -6.95
C LYS A 22 12.74 -5.66 -6.31
N ALA A 23 11.95 -6.10 -5.32
CA ALA A 23 11.04 -5.21 -4.58
C ALA A 23 11.82 -4.08 -3.91
N ALA A 24 12.91 -4.39 -3.23
CA ALA A 24 13.76 -3.40 -2.58
C ALA A 24 14.34 -2.40 -3.59
N GLN A 25 14.80 -2.90 -4.75
CA GLN A 25 15.34 -2.04 -5.81
C GLN A 25 14.29 -1.07 -6.36
N LEU A 26 13.04 -1.55 -6.55
CA LEU A 26 11.94 -0.69 -7.01
C LEU A 26 11.56 0.35 -5.94
N MET A 27 11.54 -0.04 -4.68
CA MET A 27 11.29 0.89 -3.58
C MET A 27 12.31 2.01 -3.56
N LYS A 28 13.58 1.67 -3.79
CA LYS A 28 14.65 2.66 -3.88
C LYS A 28 14.48 3.56 -5.09
N SER A 29 14.20 2.99 -6.26
CA SER A 29 14.07 3.75 -7.51
C SER A 29 12.88 4.71 -7.48
N TYR A 30 11.75 4.28 -6.94
CA TYR A 30 10.53 5.09 -6.87
C TYR A 30 10.41 5.88 -5.58
N ASN A 31 11.32 5.69 -4.64
CA ASN A 31 11.30 6.32 -3.32
C ASN A 31 9.97 6.07 -2.59
N VAL A 32 9.57 4.82 -2.54
CA VAL A 32 8.31 4.39 -1.89
C VAL A 32 8.59 3.24 -0.93
N GLY A 33 7.76 3.11 0.09
CA GLY A 33 7.88 2.05 1.10
C GLY A 33 6.89 0.90 0.92
N SER A 34 6.07 0.93 -0.14
CA SER A 34 5.14 -0.15 -0.43
C SER A 34 4.89 -0.25 -1.92
N ILE A 35 4.69 -1.48 -2.41
CA ILE A 35 4.44 -1.75 -3.82
C ILE A 35 3.36 -2.81 -3.93
N PRO A 36 2.34 -2.60 -4.78
CA PRO A 36 1.35 -3.64 -5.06
C PRO A 36 1.98 -4.83 -5.78
N VAL A 37 1.49 -6.01 -5.47
CA VAL A 37 1.86 -7.25 -6.13
C VAL A 37 0.67 -7.72 -6.96
N CYS A 38 0.89 -7.96 -8.23
CA CYS A 38 -0.16 -8.28 -9.17
C CYS A 38 0.06 -9.66 -9.81
N ALA A 39 -1.05 -10.30 -10.17
CA ALA A 39 -1.08 -11.48 -11.01
C ALA A 39 -2.13 -11.23 -12.09
N GLN A 40 -1.71 -11.23 -13.37
CA GLN A 40 -2.61 -10.97 -14.49
C GLN A 40 -3.41 -9.67 -14.30
N ASP A 41 -2.71 -8.58 -13.95
CA ASP A 41 -3.26 -7.24 -13.70
C ASP A 41 -4.11 -7.11 -12.41
N SER A 42 -4.45 -8.21 -11.75
CA SER A 42 -5.19 -8.16 -10.49
C SER A 42 -4.24 -8.02 -9.31
N VAL A 43 -4.61 -7.16 -8.36
CA VAL A 43 -3.83 -6.98 -7.13
C VAL A 43 -4.05 -8.19 -6.22
N VAL A 44 -2.99 -8.92 -5.94
CA VAL A 44 -3.05 -10.11 -5.08
C VAL A 44 -2.39 -9.87 -3.72
N GLY A 45 -1.62 -8.81 -3.58
CA GLY A 45 -0.95 -8.49 -2.34
C GLY A 45 -0.34 -7.11 -2.36
N ILE A 46 0.25 -6.74 -1.24
CA ILE A 46 1.07 -5.55 -1.12
C ILE A 46 2.31 -5.93 -0.29
N ILE A 47 3.46 -5.44 -0.70
CA ILE A 47 4.70 -5.66 0.04
C ILE A 47 5.24 -4.31 0.51
N THR A 48 5.67 -4.26 1.76
CA THR A 48 6.24 -3.05 2.36
C THR A 48 7.71 -3.27 2.70
N ASP A 49 8.44 -2.17 2.91
CA ASP A 49 9.81 -2.21 3.41
C ASP A 49 9.88 -2.91 4.77
N ARG A 50 8.85 -2.74 5.61
CA ARG A 50 8.76 -3.45 6.89
C ARG A 50 8.61 -4.96 6.68
N ASP A 51 7.80 -5.40 5.72
CA ASP A 51 7.68 -6.83 5.37
C ASP A 51 9.03 -7.40 4.99
N ILE A 52 9.78 -6.69 4.16
CA ILE A 52 11.12 -7.13 3.73
C ILE A 52 12.06 -7.26 4.93
N ALA A 53 12.08 -6.26 5.80
CA ALA A 53 12.96 -6.28 6.96
C ALA A 53 12.61 -7.43 7.93
N LEU A 54 11.35 -7.62 8.23
CA LEU A 54 10.92 -8.55 9.28
C LEU A 54 10.67 -9.97 8.80
N ARG A 55 10.23 -10.13 7.55
CA ARG A 55 9.85 -11.45 7.00
C ARG A 55 10.87 -12.05 6.06
N ALA A 56 11.85 -11.25 5.62
CA ALA A 56 12.93 -11.73 4.77
C ALA A 56 14.27 -11.59 5.47
N ILE A 57 14.73 -10.37 5.71
CA ILE A 57 16.08 -10.14 6.25
C ILE A 57 16.21 -10.71 7.67
N ALA A 58 15.23 -10.48 8.53
CA ALA A 58 15.29 -10.94 9.92
C ALA A 58 15.31 -12.48 10.05
N VAL A 59 14.84 -13.20 9.03
CA VAL A 59 14.87 -14.67 9.02
C VAL A 59 16.04 -15.23 8.22
N GLY A 60 16.95 -14.36 7.77
CA GLY A 60 18.21 -14.79 7.13
C GLY A 60 18.15 -14.93 5.62
N ASP A 61 17.10 -14.42 4.96
CA ASP A 61 17.05 -14.46 3.49
C ASP A 61 17.97 -13.40 2.89
N ASP A 62 18.65 -13.76 1.81
CA ASP A 62 19.59 -12.88 1.10
C ASP A 62 18.92 -12.07 -0.03
N GLY A 63 17.60 -12.02 -0.06
CA GLY A 63 16.86 -11.30 -1.10
C GLY A 63 16.31 -12.19 -2.21
N TYR A 64 16.48 -13.49 -2.13
CA TYR A 64 16.05 -14.44 -3.17
C TYR A 64 14.62 -14.96 -2.98
N LEU A 65 14.00 -14.76 -1.80
CA LEU A 65 12.62 -15.13 -1.58
C LEU A 65 11.72 -14.43 -2.60
N GLN A 66 10.71 -15.13 -3.06
CA GLN A 66 9.69 -14.51 -3.90
C GLN A 66 8.80 -13.61 -3.05
N VAL A 67 8.36 -12.48 -3.61
CA VAL A 67 7.55 -11.51 -2.85
C VAL A 67 6.26 -12.11 -2.32
N LYS A 68 5.68 -13.10 -3.01
CA LYS A 68 4.48 -13.78 -2.53
C LYS A 68 4.65 -14.46 -1.16
N LYS A 69 5.88 -14.75 -0.76
CA LYS A 69 6.19 -15.39 0.52
C LYS A 69 6.21 -14.40 1.69
N VAL A 70 6.40 -13.11 1.39
CA VAL A 70 6.54 -12.08 2.43
C VAL A 70 5.48 -10.99 2.36
N MET A 71 4.74 -10.88 1.26
CA MET A 71 3.70 -9.88 1.09
C MET A 71 2.50 -10.11 2.03
N THR A 72 1.71 -9.07 2.23
CA THR A 72 0.37 -9.21 2.81
C THR A 72 -0.58 -9.52 1.67
N ALA A 73 -1.26 -10.67 1.74
CA ALA A 73 -2.22 -11.11 0.73
C ALA A 73 -3.58 -10.46 0.94
N ASN A 74 -4.39 -10.41 -0.14
CA ASN A 74 -5.74 -9.86 -0.11
C ASN A 74 -5.79 -8.45 0.48
N PRO A 75 -5.07 -7.49 -0.11
CA PRO A 75 -5.00 -6.14 0.43
C PRO A 75 -6.35 -5.44 0.31
N VAL A 76 -6.58 -4.50 1.23
CA VAL A 76 -7.70 -3.57 1.12
C VAL A 76 -7.46 -2.70 -0.11
N VAL A 77 -8.47 -2.51 -0.94
CA VAL A 77 -8.38 -1.71 -2.16
C VAL A 77 -9.52 -0.70 -2.23
N GLY A 78 -9.31 0.36 -2.99
CA GLY A 78 -10.35 1.34 -3.30
C GLY A 78 -10.69 1.31 -4.79
N THR A 79 -11.66 2.13 -5.19
CA THR A 79 -12.04 2.32 -6.59
C THR A 79 -11.89 3.78 -6.97
N PRO A 80 -11.75 4.10 -8.29
CA PRO A 80 -11.58 5.50 -8.72
C PRO A 80 -12.73 6.42 -8.30
N ASP A 81 -13.95 5.91 -8.27
CA ASP A 81 -15.14 6.70 -7.93
C ASP A 81 -15.45 6.72 -6.43
N MET A 82 -14.67 6.05 -5.63
CA MET A 82 -14.81 6.08 -4.17
C MET A 82 -14.56 7.50 -3.64
N ASP A 83 -15.38 7.95 -2.70
CA ASP A 83 -15.15 9.22 -2.03
C ASP A 83 -13.93 9.14 -1.12
N VAL A 84 -13.19 10.24 -1.02
CA VAL A 84 -12.02 10.32 -0.14
C VAL A 84 -12.38 9.98 1.30
N ASP A 85 -13.57 10.38 1.77
CA ASP A 85 -14.03 10.07 3.13
C ASP A 85 -14.09 8.57 3.38
N ASP A 86 -14.54 7.80 2.39
CA ASP A 86 -14.59 6.33 2.49
C ASP A 86 -13.18 5.73 2.52
N ALA A 87 -12.27 6.28 1.73
CA ALA A 87 -10.87 5.84 1.72
C ALA A 87 -10.20 6.13 3.07
N VAL A 88 -10.44 7.30 3.65
CA VAL A 88 -9.93 7.66 4.98
C VAL A 88 -10.42 6.67 6.02
N ARG A 89 -11.69 6.28 5.94
CA ARG A 89 -12.26 5.27 6.84
C ARG A 89 -11.57 3.92 6.68
N LEU A 90 -11.40 3.45 5.44
CA LEU A 90 -10.70 2.19 5.17
C LEU A 90 -9.26 2.20 5.68
N MET A 91 -8.54 3.29 5.42
CA MET A 91 -7.15 3.42 5.88
C MET A 91 -7.09 3.45 7.40
N SER A 92 -8.02 4.15 8.05
CA SER A 92 -8.09 4.25 9.51
C SER A 92 -8.43 2.91 10.16
N GLU A 93 -9.45 2.22 9.65
CA GLU A 93 -9.89 0.93 10.20
C GLU A 93 -8.83 -0.16 10.04
N ASN A 94 -8.09 -0.14 8.93
CA ASN A 94 -7.08 -1.15 8.62
C ASN A 94 -5.66 -0.72 9.00
N GLN A 95 -5.50 0.50 9.51
CA GLN A 95 -4.21 1.08 9.90
C GLN A 95 -3.17 1.01 8.77
N ILE A 96 -3.60 1.37 7.57
CA ILE A 96 -2.74 1.41 6.37
C ILE A 96 -2.56 2.83 5.88
N ARG A 97 -1.40 3.12 5.29
CA ARG A 97 -1.04 4.45 4.78
C ARG A 97 -1.16 4.55 3.27
N ARG A 98 -1.41 3.45 2.59
CA ARG A 98 -1.54 3.40 1.13
C ARG A 98 -2.69 2.49 0.76
N LEU A 99 -3.38 2.88 -0.30
CA LEU A 99 -4.56 2.16 -0.77
C LEU A 99 -4.41 1.95 -2.29
N PRO A 100 -4.25 0.70 -2.75
CA PRO A 100 -4.29 0.42 -4.17
C PRO A 100 -5.68 0.70 -4.73
N ILE A 101 -5.75 1.30 -5.90
CA ILE A 101 -7.00 1.64 -6.57
C ILE A 101 -7.19 0.70 -7.75
N VAL A 102 -8.33 0.03 -7.76
CA VAL A 102 -8.64 -1.05 -8.72
C VAL A 102 -9.92 -0.70 -9.47
N GLU A 103 -9.90 -0.95 -10.77
CA GLU A 103 -11.07 -0.82 -11.63
C GLU A 103 -11.12 -2.05 -12.54
N ASN A 104 -12.27 -2.74 -12.55
CA ASN A 104 -12.43 -4.00 -13.32
C ASN A 104 -11.31 -5.01 -13.02
N ASN A 105 -10.97 -5.16 -11.74
CA ASN A 105 -9.91 -6.03 -11.23
C ASN A 105 -8.48 -5.63 -11.63
N SER A 106 -8.30 -4.50 -12.33
CA SER A 106 -6.98 -4.03 -12.74
C SER A 106 -6.52 -2.87 -11.86
N LEU A 107 -5.25 -2.87 -11.50
CA LEU A 107 -4.63 -1.79 -10.75
C LEU A 107 -4.54 -0.54 -11.63
N VAL A 108 -5.18 0.56 -11.21
CA VAL A 108 -5.21 1.82 -11.99
C VAL A 108 -4.57 2.98 -11.26
N GLY A 109 -4.29 2.86 -9.98
CA GLY A 109 -3.68 3.94 -9.22
C GLY A 109 -3.32 3.54 -7.80
N MET A 110 -2.76 4.48 -7.08
CA MET A 110 -2.41 4.35 -5.67
C MET A 110 -2.71 5.66 -4.97
N VAL A 111 -3.34 5.59 -3.81
CA VAL A 111 -3.54 6.76 -2.95
C VAL A 111 -2.77 6.54 -1.66
N SER A 112 -2.02 7.55 -1.24
CA SER A 112 -1.30 7.52 0.03
C SER A 112 -1.87 8.56 1.00
N LEU A 113 -1.60 8.36 2.28
CA LEU A 113 -1.92 9.38 3.29
C LEU A 113 -1.26 10.71 2.92
N GLY A 114 -0.04 10.66 2.34
CA GLY A 114 0.65 11.85 1.83
C GLY A 114 -0.15 12.60 0.76
N ASP A 115 -0.77 11.88 -0.18
CA ASP A 115 -1.58 12.48 -1.23
C ASP A 115 -2.78 13.25 -0.63
N ILE A 116 -3.38 12.71 0.41
CA ILE A 116 -4.49 13.34 1.11
C ILE A 116 -3.99 14.57 1.87
N SER A 117 -2.84 14.46 2.52
CA SER A 117 -2.32 15.51 3.41
C SER A 117 -1.88 16.77 2.68
N VAL A 118 -1.50 16.68 1.39
CA VAL A 118 -1.10 17.86 0.61
C VAL A 118 -2.27 18.59 -0.03
N GLU A 119 -3.46 18.01 0.00
CA GLU A 119 -4.66 18.65 -0.53
C GLU A 119 -5.29 19.55 0.53
N PRO A 120 -5.35 20.89 0.32
CA PRO A 120 -5.85 21.80 1.36
C PRO A 120 -7.27 21.49 1.84
N LYS A 121 -8.10 20.95 0.97
CA LYS A 121 -9.50 20.61 1.31
C LYS A 121 -9.62 19.38 2.18
N LEU A 122 -8.54 18.60 2.33
CA LEU A 122 -8.53 17.30 3.01
C LEU A 122 -7.66 17.28 4.27
N GLN A 123 -7.27 18.45 4.78
CA GLN A 123 -6.38 18.53 5.96
C GLN A 123 -6.96 17.81 7.18
N GLU A 124 -8.24 18.01 7.44
CA GLU A 124 -8.92 17.39 8.57
C GLU A 124 -9.00 15.87 8.39
N ASP A 125 -9.28 15.41 7.17
CA ASP A 125 -9.31 13.97 6.84
C ASP A 125 -7.94 13.35 7.03
N ALA A 126 -6.88 14.03 6.60
CA ALA A 126 -5.51 13.56 6.76
C ALA A 126 -5.13 13.44 8.25
N GLU A 127 -5.50 14.41 9.06
CA GLU A 127 -5.23 14.38 10.51
C GLU A 127 -5.96 13.22 11.17
N THR A 128 -7.21 13.00 10.82
CA THR A 128 -8.01 11.89 11.34
C THR A 128 -7.40 10.55 10.97
N ALA A 129 -7.02 10.38 9.70
CA ALA A 129 -6.38 9.15 9.24
C ALA A 129 -5.06 8.89 9.95
N LEU A 130 -4.19 9.90 10.03
CA LEU A 130 -2.90 9.78 10.68
C LEU A 130 -3.05 9.37 12.15
N LYS A 131 -3.97 10.00 12.86
CA LYS A 131 -4.24 9.70 14.27
C LYS A 131 -4.68 8.24 14.44
N ASN A 132 -5.60 7.77 13.62
CA ASN A 132 -6.13 6.42 13.72
C ASN A 132 -5.14 5.35 13.28
N ILE A 133 -4.38 5.60 12.21
CA ILE A 133 -3.34 4.69 11.71
C ILE A 133 -2.22 4.54 12.74
N SER A 134 -1.91 5.61 13.46
CA SER A 134 -0.81 5.65 14.42
C SER A 134 -1.17 5.07 15.79
N LYS A 135 -2.45 4.77 16.05
CA LYS A 135 -2.85 4.15 17.32
C LYS A 135 -2.27 2.74 17.43
N PRO A 136 -1.79 2.32 18.61
CA PRO A 136 -1.38 0.95 18.81
C PRO A 136 -2.58 0.01 18.63
N ALA A 137 -2.40 -1.05 17.84
CA ALA A 137 -3.38 -2.12 17.73
C ALA A 137 -3.24 -3.05 18.93
N ALA A 138 -4.36 -3.57 19.44
CA ALA A 138 -4.37 -4.46 20.61
C ALA A 138 -3.47 -5.70 20.41
N ASN A 139 -3.38 -6.19 19.18
CA ASN A 139 -2.62 -7.40 18.85
C ASN A 139 -1.32 -7.12 18.10
N ARG A 140 -0.88 -5.86 18.08
CA ARG A 140 0.24 -5.44 17.23
C ARG A 140 1.55 -6.13 17.59
N PHE A 141 1.76 -6.41 18.87
CA PHE A 141 3.00 -6.94 19.39
C PHE A 141 2.83 -8.25 20.16
N SER A 142 1.68 -8.86 20.10
CA SER A 142 1.44 -10.13 20.76
C SER A 142 1.88 -11.31 19.91
#